data_f2ff2fe1f8a6c99f5108b2f91adeab93
#
_entry.id   f2ff2fe1f8a6c99f5108b2f91adeab93
#
_cell.length_a   1.000
_cell.length_b   1.000
_cell.length_c   1.000
_cell.angle_alpha   90.00
_cell.angle_beta   90.00
_cell.angle_gamma   90.00
#
_symmetry.space_group_name_H-M   'P 1'
#
loop_
_entity.id
_entity.type
_entity.pdbx_description
1 polymer ?
#
loop_
_entity_poly.entity_id
_entity_poly.type
_entity_poly.pdbx_seq_one_letter_code
_entity_poly.pdbx_strand_id
1 'polypeptide(L)'
;MKEEKIKVNLRVGLLIRETLVDEAAVEDIRVGTLANRLLQTEMDKVMKVGADNCLIMNSREYLASEAEIEQNRADYYLFPETKVVSRFIATQLDDKIYPQISFYFLKEQMDALEKLVRKQRIPQTIRNGAVHSYRYVIAGMLLNHPLCRVLGASANND
;
A
#
# COMPACT_ATOMS: atom_id res chain seq x y z
N MET A 1 21.68 18.77 7.16
CA MET A 1 20.68 18.43 8.18
C MET A 1 19.92 17.17 7.73
N LYS A 2 19.73 16.26 8.65
CA LYS A 2 18.91 15.08 8.35
C LYS A 2 17.44 15.47 8.37
N GLU A 3 16.73 15.13 7.32
CA GLU A 3 15.29 15.30 7.30
C GLU A 3 14.64 14.36 8.30
N GLU A 4 13.69 14.88 9.05
CA GLU A 4 12.96 14.05 10.00
C GLU A 4 12.02 13.12 9.27
N LYS A 5 12.00 11.86 9.67
CA LYS A 5 11.08 10.87 9.14
C LYS A 5 9.93 10.65 10.12
N ILE A 6 8.74 10.62 9.58
CA ILE A 6 7.53 10.36 10.36
C ILE A 6 7.28 8.86 10.34
N LYS A 7 7.10 8.28 11.52
CA LYS A 7 6.90 6.84 11.69
C LYS A 7 5.41 6.54 11.77
N VAL A 8 4.96 5.58 10.95
CA VAL A 8 3.59 5.08 10.98
C VAL A 8 3.65 3.57 11.23
N ASN A 9 3.06 3.13 12.34
CA ASN A 9 3.00 1.72 12.71
C ASN A 9 1.64 1.16 12.35
N LEU A 10 1.61 0.11 11.51
CA LEU A 10 0.33 -0.53 11.18
C LEU A 10 0.50 -1.98 10.75
N ARG A 11 -0.60 -2.71 10.78
CA ARG A 11 -0.68 -4.08 10.28
C ARG A 11 -1.25 -4.06 8.87
N VAL A 12 -0.60 -4.80 7.98
CA VAL A 12 -0.88 -4.70 6.54
C VAL A 12 -1.77 -5.81 5.98
N GLY A 13 -2.28 -6.66 6.78
CA GLY A 13 -3.05 -7.79 6.29
C GLY A 13 -2.22 -9.07 6.24
N LEU A 14 -2.85 -10.19 6.56
CA LEU A 14 -2.16 -11.46 6.69
C LEU A 14 -1.44 -11.88 5.42
N LEU A 15 -2.13 -11.86 4.28
CA LEU A 15 -1.54 -12.32 3.02
C LEU A 15 -0.37 -11.46 2.58
N ILE A 16 -0.49 -10.14 2.72
CA ILE A 16 0.61 -9.23 2.40
C ILE A 16 1.79 -9.54 3.32
N ARG A 17 1.52 -9.70 4.62
CA ARG A 17 2.57 -9.98 5.58
C ARG A 17 3.28 -11.29 5.29
N GLU A 18 2.55 -12.36 4.99
CA GLU A 18 3.16 -13.65 4.66
C GLU A 18 4.05 -13.55 3.43
N THR A 19 3.61 -12.84 2.41
CA THR A 19 4.40 -12.59 1.20
C THR A 19 5.70 -11.87 1.56
N LEU A 20 5.62 -10.83 2.40
CA LEU A 20 6.79 -10.08 2.84
C LEU A 20 7.74 -10.95 3.68
N VAL A 21 7.19 -11.76 4.57
CA VAL A 21 7.99 -12.65 5.43
C VAL A 21 8.75 -13.66 4.58
N ASP A 22 8.08 -14.28 3.62
CA ASP A 22 8.70 -15.28 2.74
C ASP A 22 9.82 -14.67 1.90
N GLU A 23 9.58 -13.52 1.30
CA GLU A 23 10.59 -12.87 0.46
C GLU A 23 11.75 -12.33 1.30
N ALA A 24 11.48 -11.79 2.49
CA ALA A 24 12.51 -11.31 3.39
C ALA A 24 13.44 -12.47 3.81
N ALA A 25 12.87 -13.66 4.04
CA ALA A 25 13.66 -14.84 4.36
C ALA A 25 14.57 -15.25 3.19
N VAL A 26 14.06 -15.19 1.96
CA VAL A 26 14.83 -15.49 0.77
C VAL A 26 16.01 -14.52 0.62
N GLU A 27 15.79 -13.24 0.89
CA GLU A 27 16.82 -12.20 0.78
C GLU A 27 17.69 -12.06 2.04
N ASP A 28 17.36 -12.79 3.10
CA ASP A 28 18.06 -12.71 4.39
C ASP A 28 18.07 -11.29 4.97
N ILE A 29 16.91 -10.63 4.95
CA ILE A 29 16.73 -9.29 5.52
C ILE A 29 15.49 -9.29 6.44
N ARG A 30 15.35 -8.22 7.21
CA ARG A 30 14.18 -8.06 8.10
C ARG A 30 12.95 -7.72 7.29
N VAL A 31 11.79 -8.18 7.75
CA VAL A 31 10.50 -7.90 7.11
C VAL A 31 10.25 -6.39 6.98
N GLY A 32 10.54 -5.64 8.05
CA GLY A 32 10.37 -4.19 8.03
C GLY A 32 11.25 -3.51 6.98
N THR A 33 12.49 -3.98 6.83
CA THR A 33 13.41 -3.46 5.82
C THR A 33 12.86 -3.69 4.41
N LEU A 34 12.37 -4.89 4.14
CA LEU A 34 11.78 -5.22 2.85
C LEU A 34 10.52 -4.38 2.62
N ALA A 35 9.63 -4.33 3.59
CA ALA A 35 8.36 -3.59 3.48
C ALA A 35 8.61 -2.12 3.15
N ASN A 36 9.57 -1.49 3.83
CA ASN A 36 9.90 -0.08 3.57
C ASN A 36 10.51 0.10 2.19
N ARG A 37 11.36 -0.84 1.75
CA ARG A 37 11.97 -0.77 0.42
C ARG A 37 10.89 -0.81 -0.67
N LEU A 38 9.94 -1.75 -0.57
CA LEU A 38 8.85 -1.86 -1.53
C LEU A 38 7.97 -0.62 -1.53
N LEU A 39 7.64 -0.15 -0.33
CA LEU A 39 6.79 1.01 -0.19
C LEU A 39 7.45 2.27 -0.76
N GLN A 40 8.76 2.46 -0.51
CA GLN A 40 9.47 3.61 -1.06
C GLN A 40 9.53 3.58 -2.59
N THR A 41 9.64 2.39 -3.18
CA THR A 41 9.55 2.25 -4.64
C THR A 41 8.22 2.79 -5.16
N GLU A 42 7.12 2.42 -4.51
CA GLU A 42 5.79 2.90 -4.88
C GLU A 42 5.61 4.38 -4.54
N MET A 43 6.16 4.82 -3.41
CA MET A 43 6.10 6.22 -2.98
C MET A 43 6.82 7.13 -3.98
N ASP A 44 7.96 6.70 -4.51
CA ASP A 44 8.69 7.45 -5.52
C ASP A 44 7.84 7.67 -6.78
N LYS A 45 7.06 6.66 -7.16
CA LYS A 45 6.13 6.79 -8.29
C LYS A 45 5.04 7.83 -8.01
N VAL A 46 4.48 7.78 -6.82
CA VAL A 46 3.46 8.76 -6.39
C VAL A 46 4.04 10.17 -6.41
N MET A 47 5.23 10.35 -5.85
CA MET A 47 5.86 11.67 -5.79
C MET A 47 6.22 12.22 -7.17
N LYS A 48 6.63 11.33 -8.08
CA LYS A 48 6.96 11.71 -9.46
C LYS A 48 5.73 12.18 -10.24
N VAL A 49 4.64 11.43 -10.10
CA VAL A 49 3.38 11.69 -10.81
C VAL A 49 2.60 12.82 -10.14
N GLY A 50 2.67 12.91 -8.82
CA GLY A 50 1.88 13.82 -8.00
C GLY A 50 0.60 13.16 -7.53
N ALA A 51 0.26 13.34 -6.26
CA ALA A 51 -0.91 12.70 -5.66
C ALA A 51 -2.21 13.06 -6.40
N ASP A 52 -2.30 14.28 -6.94
CA ASP A 52 -3.47 14.72 -7.67
C ASP A 52 -3.68 13.96 -8.99
N ASN A 53 -2.62 13.43 -9.54
CA ASN A 53 -2.64 12.69 -10.80
C ASN A 53 -2.72 11.16 -10.60
N CYS A 54 -2.74 10.71 -9.36
CA CYS A 54 -2.92 9.30 -9.07
C CYS A 54 -4.39 8.92 -9.26
N LEU A 55 -4.63 7.80 -9.92
CA LEU A 55 -5.98 7.30 -10.16
C LEU A 55 -6.22 6.01 -9.39
N ILE A 56 -7.46 5.82 -8.96
CA ILE A 56 -7.88 4.60 -8.29
C ILE A 56 -8.48 3.67 -9.33
N MET A 57 -7.92 2.47 -9.44
CA MET A 57 -8.43 1.44 -10.34
C MET A 57 -9.58 0.69 -9.69
N ASN A 58 -10.66 0.48 -10.42
CA ASN A 58 -11.73 -0.39 -9.94
C ASN A 58 -11.27 -1.86 -10.03
N SER A 59 -12.04 -2.77 -9.44
CA SER A 59 -11.66 -4.18 -9.39
C SER A 59 -11.37 -4.79 -10.76
N ARG A 60 -12.14 -4.41 -11.76
CA ARG A 60 -11.98 -4.92 -13.12
C ARG A 60 -10.69 -4.41 -13.75
N GLU A 61 -10.42 -3.12 -13.62
CA GLU A 61 -9.19 -2.51 -14.14
C GLU A 61 -7.96 -3.08 -13.47
N TYR A 62 -8.07 -3.39 -12.17
CA TYR A 62 -6.95 -3.95 -11.41
C TYR A 62 -6.54 -5.34 -11.91
N LEU A 63 -7.46 -6.06 -12.57
CA LEU A 63 -7.14 -7.35 -13.19
C LEU A 63 -6.53 -7.21 -14.58
N ALA A 64 -6.38 -6.00 -15.09
CA ALA A 64 -5.76 -5.77 -16.40
C ALA A 64 -4.32 -6.29 -16.40
N SER A 65 -3.79 -6.56 -17.58
CA SER A 65 -2.43 -7.08 -17.74
C SER A 65 -1.38 -6.10 -17.19
N GLU A 66 -0.24 -6.63 -16.79
CA GLU A 66 0.88 -5.81 -16.33
C GLU A 66 1.31 -4.79 -17.39
N ALA A 67 1.30 -5.17 -18.65
CA ALA A 67 1.67 -4.28 -19.75
C ALA A 67 0.74 -3.06 -19.82
N GLU A 68 -0.57 -3.28 -19.67
CA GLU A 68 -1.55 -2.20 -19.66
C GLU A 68 -1.35 -1.27 -18.46
N ILE A 69 -1.09 -1.84 -17.30
CA ILE A 69 -0.84 -1.08 -16.08
C ILE A 69 0.41 -0.22 -16.25
N GLU A 70 1.50 -0.80 -16.73
CA GLU A 70 2.76 -0.08 -16.93
C GLU A 70 2.63 1.03 -17.99
N GLN A 71 1.89 0.75 -19.06
CA GLN A 71 1.65 1.75 -20.09
C GLN A 71 0.90 2.97 -19.51
N ASN A 72 -0.10 2.71 -18.71
CA ASN A 72 -0.90 3.78 -18.11
C ASN A 72 -0.12 4.59 -17.06
N ARG A 73 0.88 3.98 -16.43
CA ARG A 73 1.73 4.67 -15.44
C ARG A 73 2.67 5.70 -16.05
N ALA A 74 2.78 5.75 -17.37
CA ALA A 74 3.57 6.80 -17.99
C ALA A 74 3.04 8.20 -17.65
N ASP A 75 1.73 8.32 -17.50
CA ASP A 75 1.08 9.61 -17.27
C ASP A 75 0.51 9.76 -15.86
N TYR A 76 0.20 8.66 -15.18
CA TYR A 76 -0.35 8.70 -13.83
C TYR A 76 -0.09 7.39 -13.11
N TYR A 77 -0.17 7.44 -11.79
CA TYR A 77 0.00 6.27 -10.93
C TYR A 77 -1.37 5.67 -10.64
N LEU A 78 -1.49 4.36 -10.82
CA LEU A 78 -2.72 3.62 -10.54
C LEU A 78 -2.55 2.78 -9.29
N PHE A 79 -3.59 2.73 -8.46
CA PHE A 79 -3.58 1.84 -7.28
C PHE A 79 -4.99 1.30 -7.04
N PRO A 80 -5.09 0.17 -6.29
CA PRO A 80 -6.38 -0.50 -6.13
C PRO A 80 -7.41 0.33 -5.38
N GLU A 81 -8.68 0.13 -5.70
CA GLU A 81 -9.76 0.74 -4.94
C GLU A 81 -9.82 0.19 -3.50
N THR A 82 -10.42 0.96 -2.61
CA THR A 82 -10.54 0.60 -1.20
C THR A 82 -11.18 -0.77 -1.00
N LYS A 83 -12.14 -1.14 -1.83
CA LYS A 83 -12.83 -2.43 -1.75
C LYS A 83 -11.85 -3.60 -1.90
N VAL A 84 -10.94 -3.52 -2.87
CA VAL A 84 -9.92 -4.55 -3.09
C VAL A 84 -9.01 -4.64 -1.88
N VAL A 85 -8.53 -3.49 -1.40
CA VAL A 85 -7.63 -3.44 -0.25
C VAL A 85 -8.32 -3.95 1.00
N SER A 86 -9.58 -3.56 1.20
CA SER A 86 -10.36 -3.99 2.38
C SER A 86 -10.51 -5.51 2.45
N ARG A 87 -10.66 -6.18 1.32
CA ARG A 87 -10.73 -7.64 1.30
C ARG A 87 -9.47 -8.28 1.88
N PHE A 88 -8.30 -7.78 1.51
CA PHE A 88 -7.04 -8.31 2.06
C PHE A 88 -6.91 -8.05 3.54
N ILE A 89 -7.35 -6.89 3.99
CA ILE A 89 -7.33 -6.56 5.41
C ILE A 89 -8.34 -7.41 6.17
N ALA A 90 -9.52 -7.62 5.59
CA ALA A 90 -10.59 -8.39 6.23
C ALA A 90 -10.32 -9.89 6.30
N THR A 91 -9.40 -10.42 5.49
CA THR A 91 -9.02 -11.83 5.55
C THR A 91 -8.14 -12.17 6.75
N GLN A 92 -7.80 -11.19 7.57
CA GLN A 92 -7.06 -11.42 8.81
C GLN A 92 -7.92 -12.21 9.80
N LEU A 93 -7.34 -13.24 10.36
CA LEU A 93 -8.01 -14.00 11.43
C LEU A 93 -8.04 -13.20 12.71
N ASP A 94 -6.93 -12.56 13.05
CA ASP A 94 -6.83 -11.70 14.22
C ASP A 94 -5.66 -10.73 14.05
N ASP A 95 -5.97 -9.45 13.82
CA ASP A 95 -4.99 -8.38 13.66
C ASP A 95 -4.07 -8.23 14.87
N LYS A 96 -4.54 -8.66 16.06
CA LYS A 96 -3.77 -8.50 17.29
C LYS A 96 -2.62 -9.50 17.41
N ILE A 97 -2.69 -10.61 16.70
CA ILE A 97 -1.67 -11.67 16.75
C ILE A 97 -0.41 -11.25 15.98
N TYR A 98 -0.58 -10.46 14.91
CA TYR A 98 0.52 -10.13 14.02
C TYR A 98 1.15 -8.80 14.41
N PRO A 99 2.50 -8.75 14.46
CA PRO A 99 3.19 -7.51 14.81
C PRO A 99 2.95 -6.42 13.77
N GLN A 100 2.99 -5.18 14.23
CA GLN A 100 2.94 -4.04 13.35
C GLN A 100 4.25 -3.91 12.59
N ILE A 101 4.15 -3.34 11.39
CA ILE A 101 5.31 -2.94 10.61
C ILE A 101 5.44 -1.42 10.75
N SER A 102 6.66 -0.95 10.99
CA SER A 102 6.94 0.48 11.06
C SER A 102 7.35 0.99 9.69
N PHE A 103 6.59 1.94 9.17
CA PHE A 103 6.90 2.61 7.90
C PHE A 103 7.39 4.02 8.19
N TYR A 104 8.32 4.51 7.39
CA TYR A 104 8.95 5.81 7.60
C TYR A 104 8.76 6.70 6.36
N PHE A 105 8.32 7.92 6.59
CA PHE A 105 7.99 8.87 5.52
C PHE A 105 8.58 10.25 5.81
N LEU A 106 8.98 10.92 4.77
CA LEU A 106 9.26 12.37 4.83
C LEU A 106 7.93 13.11 4.93
N LYS A 107 7.96 14.33 5.44
CA LYS A 107 6.74 15.14 5.61
C LYS A 107 5.96 15.30 4.29
N GLU A 108 6.66 15.60 3.21
CA GLU A 108 6.03 15.75 1.90
C GLU A 108 5.38 14.45 1.41
N GLN A 109 5.94 13.29 1.78
CA GLN A 109 5.34 12.00 1.48
C GLN A 109 4.07 11.78 2.29
N MET A 110 4.07 12.19 3.57
CA MET A 110 2.87 12.14 4.41
C MET A 110 1.76 13.03 3.85
N ASP A 111 2.10 14.21 3.36
CA ASP A 111 1.12 15.11 2.74
C ASP A 111 0.51 14.46 1.50
N ALA A 112 1.32 13.77 0.70
CA ALA A 112 0.84 13.04 -0.46
C ALA A 112 -0.08 11.88 -0.06
N LEU A 113 0.30 11.13 0.98
CA LEU A 113 -0.53 10.04 1.50
C LEU A 113 -1.88 10.55 1.98
N GLU A 114 -1.91 11.69 2.64
CA GLU A 114 -3.15 12.30 3.11
C GLU A 114 -4.07 12.65 1.93
N LYS A 115 -3.52 13.19 0.85
CA LYS A 115 -4.28 13.45 -0.37
C LYS A 115 -4.85 12.17 -0.97
N LEU A 116 -4.08 11.08 -0.98
CA LEU A 116 -4.54 9.79 -1.47
C LEU A 116 -5.66 9.23 -0.60
N VAL A 117 -5.57 9.39 0.72
CA VAL A 117 -6.63 8.98 1.65
C VAL A 117 -7.94 9.68 1.31
N ARG A 118 -7.89 11.00 1.10
CA ARG A 118 -9.07 11.77 0.72
C ARG A 118 -9.63 11.32 -0.62
N LYS A 119 -8.74 11.03 -1.56
CA LYS A 119 -9.13 10.62 -2.90
C LYS A 119 -9.81 9.25 -2.91
N GLN A 120 -9.36 8.33 -2.08
CA GLN A 120 -10.00 7.02 -1.95
C GLN A 120 -11.30 7.05 -1.14
N ARG A 121 -11.64 8.19 -0.57
CA ARG A 121 -12.81 8.34 0.29
C ARG A 121 -12.83 7.34 1.43
N ILE A 122 -11.67 7.09 2.01
CA ILE A 122 -11.54 6.18 3.14
C ILE A 122 -12.12 6.87 4.37
N PRO A 123 -13.07 6.22 5.08
CA PRO A 123 -13.62 6.81 6.29
C PRO A 123 -12.52 7.03 7.33
N GLN A 124 -12.44 8.23 7.87
CA GLN A 124 -11.58 8.50 9.01
C GLN A 124 -12.32 7.99 10.25
N THR A 125 -11.81 6.91 10.82
CA THR A 125 -12.44 6.37 12.01
C THR A 125 -12.10 7.22 13.22
N ILE A 126 -13.05 7.26 14.13
CA ILE A 126 -13.01 8.13 15.30
C ILE A 126 -11.83 7.85 16.23
N ARG A 127 -11.36 6.61 16.30
CA ARG A 127 -10.37 6.21 17.30
C ARG A 127 -8.92 6.50 16.93
N ASN A 128 -8.54 6.29 15.69
CA ASN A 128 -7.16 6.39 15.26
C ASN A 128 -7.07 7.05 13.89
N GLY A 129 -8.07 7.80 13.55
CA GLY A 129 -8.21 8.60 12.34
C GLY A 129 -7.18 8.34 11.24
N ALA A 130 -6.10 9.06 11.30
CA ALA A 130 -5.06 9.02 10.29
C ALA A 130 -4.41 7.64 10.14
N VAL A 131 -4.18 6.92 11.25
CA VAL A 131 -3.49 5.62 11.23
C VAL A 131 -4.30 4.58 10.46
N HIS A 132 -5.60 4.49 10.72
CA HIS A 132 -6.47 3.54 10.02
C HIS A 132 -6.65 3.92 8.56
N SER A 133 -6.74 5.20 8.27
CA SER A 133 -6.88 5.69 6.90
C SER A 133 -5.62 5.39 6.08
N TYR A 134 -4.45 5.61 6.66
CA TYR A 134 -3.18 5.31 6.00
C TYR A 134 -3.00 3.81 5.75
N ARG A 135 -3.58 2.96 6.58
CA ARG A 135 -3.52 1.52 6.40
C ARG A 135 -3.98 1.09 5.01
N TYR A 136 -5.10 1.62 4.57
CA TYR A 136 -5.66 1.29 3.25
C TYR A 136 -4.76 1.77 2.12
N VAL A 137 -4.28 3.00 2.22
CA VAL A 137 -3.41 3.56 1.19
C VAL A 137 -2.08 2.80 1.12
N ILE A 138 -1.46 2.57 2.26
CA ILE A 138 -0.17 1.88 2.31
C ILE A 138 -0.31 0.43 1.83
N ALA A 139 -1.35 -0.28 2.27
CA ALA A 139 -1.61 -1.64 1.82
C ALA A 139 -1.88 -1.66 0.31
N GLY A 140 -2.63 -0.69 -0.21
CA GLY A 140 -2.90 -0.57 -1.64
C GLY A 140 -1.63 -0.34 -2.45
N MET A 141 -0.72 0.48 -1.95
CA MET A 141 0.56 0.71 -2.60
C MET A 141 1.41 -0.56 -2.62
N LEU A 142 1.44 -1.31 -1.51
CA LEU A 142 2.15 -2.58 -1.44
C LEU A 142 1.57 -3.60 -2.43
N LEU A 143 0.24 -3.67 -2.53
CA LEU A 143 -0.43 -4.55 -3.49
C LEU A 143 -0.11 -4.18 -4.94
N ASN A 144 0.23 -2.92 -5.18
CA ASN A 144 0.58 -2.45 -6.51
C ASN A 144 2.01 -2.82 -6.91
N HIS A 145 2.84 -3.17 -5.95
CA HIS A 145 4.20 -3.62 -6.22
C HIS A 145 4.17 -5.02 -6.87
N PRO A 146 5.04 -5.32 -7.85
CA PRO A 146 5.03 -6.63 -8.52
C PRO A 146 5.04 -7.82 -7.57
N LEU A 147 5.75 -7.74 -6.46
CA LEU A 147 5.82 -8.82 -5.48
C LEU A 147 4.45 -9.19 -4.89
N CYS A 148 3.60 -8.21 -4.66
CA CYS A 148 2.30 -8.41 -4.02
C CYS A 148 1.11 -8.33 -4.99
N ARG A 149 1.35 -8.04 -6.25
CA ARG A 149 0.28 -7.79 -7.23
C ARG A 149 -0.64 -9.01 -7.43
N VAL A 150 -0.08 -10.21 -7.36
CA VAL A 150 -0.84 -11.46 -7.51
C VAL A 150 -1.95 -11.57 -6.45
N LEU A 151 -1.72 -11.02 -5.25
CA LEU A 151 -2.71 -11.05 -4.18
C LEU A 151 -3.97 -10.26 -4.57
N GLY A 152 -3.79 -9.13 -5.27
CA GLY A 152 -4.90 -8.31 -5.73
C GLY A 152 -5.80 -9.07 -6.70
N ALA A 153 -5.22 -9.81 -7.61
CA ALA A 153 -5.97 -10.65 -8.54
C ALA A 153 -6.76 -11.72 -7.81
N SER A 154 -6.15 -12.38 -6.81
CA SER A 154 -6.81 -13.42 -6.02
C SER A 154 -8.01 -12.88 -5.26
N ALA A 155 -7.94 -11.66 -4.73
CA ALA A 155 -9.04 -11.05 -3.98
C ALA A 155 -10.28 -10.81 -4.83
N ASN A 156 -10.11 -10.61 -6.13
CA ASN A 156 -11.21 -10.31 -7.03
C ASN A 156 -11.87 -11.55 -7.64
N ASN A 157 -11.34 -12.74 -7.37
CA ASN A 157 -11.84 -14.00 -7.94
C ASN A 157 -12.83 -14.74 -7.03
N ASP A 158 -13.33 -14.11 -6.01
CA ASP A 158 -14.34 -14.70 -5.12
C ASP A 158 -15.74 -14.64 -5.72
#